data_fb11b6a02ace38504d2ebdec84929ae5
#
_entry.id   fb11b6a02ace38504d2ebdec84929ae5
#
_cell.length_a   1.000
_cell.length_b   1.000
_cell.length_c   1.000
_cell.angle_alpha   90.00
_cell.angle_beta   90.00
_cell.angle_gamma   90.00
#
_symmetry.space_group_name_H-M   'P 1'
#
loop_
_entity.id
_entity.type
_entity.pdbx_description
1 polymer ?
#
loop_
_entity_poly.entity_id
_entity_poly.type
_entity_poly.pdbx_seq_one_letter_code
_entity_poly.pdbx_strand_id
1 'polypeptide(L)'
;MGALKKHTIARPRMHKVVHLRPGEEDSEADADSSADPSSSSDSLILLDESTCAPGTPVAALPAAVGRALSASSSARLVTHRLVLGYDDLSAEEALSRLLPADVTVPTGFELAGTIAHLNLRPEHAPHKTRIARVLLDKLPQVRTVVNKVGETGGPHRTFEMEVLAGEGEG
;
A
#
# COMPACT_ATOMS: atom_id res chain seq x y z
N MET A 1 11.38 -8.48 -18.91
CA MET A 1 10.73 -7.84 -17.73
C MET A 1 9.19 -7.78 -17.79
N GLY A 2 8.53 -7.66 -18.94
CA GLY A 2 7.07 -7.55 -19.01
C GLY A 2 6.26 -8.70 -18.39
N ALA A 3 6.72 -9.94 -18.51
CA ALA A 3 5.99 -11.11 -18.04
C ALA A 3 6.03 -11.31 -16.51
N LEU A 4 7.04 -10.80 -15.82
CA LEU A 4 7.15 -10.87 -14.36
C LEU A 4 6.31 -9.81 -13.63
N LYS A 5 5.92 -8.74 -14.33
CA LYS A 5 5.23 -7.58 -13.73
C LYS A 5 3.95 -7.95 -12.99
N LYS A 6 3.27 -9.02 -13.40
CA LYS A 6 2.04 -9.53 -12.76
C LYS A 6 2.29 -10.25 -11.42
N HIS A 7 3.51 -10.71 -11.18
CA HIS A 7 3.89 -11.51 -10.02
C HIS A 7 4.83 -10.77 -9.08
N THR A 8 5.10 -9.49 -9.34
CA THR A 8 5.89 -8.64 -8.45
C THR A 8 4.98 -7.88 -7.50
N ILE A 9 5.49 -7.66 -6.29
CA ILE A 9 4.78 -6.91 -5.26
C ILE A 9 4.34 -5.54 -5.78
N ALA A 10 3.10 -5.16 -5.50
CA ALA A 10 2.53 -3.86 -5.87
C ALA A 10 2.12 -3.12 -4.59
N ARG A 11 3.05 -2.37 -4.00
CA ARG A 11 2.80 -1.56 -2.80
C ARG A 11 3.11 -0.10 -3.06
N PRO A 12 2.38 0.84 -2.42
CA PRO A 12 2.70 2.26 -2.48
C PRO A 12 4.16 2.50 -2.07
N ARG A 13 4.84 3.40 -2.79
CA ARG A 13 6.22 3.84 -2.51
C ARG A 13 7.29 2.74 -2.46
N MET A 14 6.95 1.48 -2.70
CA MET A 14 7.92 0.39 -2.69
C MET A 14 8.50 0.13 -4.07
N HIS A 15 9.81 0.05 -4.16
CA HIS A 15 10.50 -0.39 -5.37
C HIS A 15 10.38 -1.92 -5.51
N LYS A 16 10.06 -2.38 -6.72
CA LYS A 16 9.97 -3.82 -7.04
C LYS A 16 11.33 -4.50 -7.09
N VAL A 17 12.40 -3.70 -7.23
CA VAL A 17 13.78 -4.16 -7.28
C VAL A 17 14.51 -3.50 -6.12
N VAL A 18 15.10 -4.31 -5.26
CA VAL A 18 15.95 -3.90 -4.15
C VAL A 18 17.38 -4.29 -4.50
N HIS A 19 18.30 -3.37 -4.41
CA HIS A 19 19.74 -3.65 -4.57
C HIS A 19 20.33 -4.02 -3.22
N LEU A 20 20.86 -5.23 -3.11
CA LEU A 20 21.57 -5.68 -1.90
C LEU A 20 22.99 -5.17 -1.91
N ARG A 21 23.44 -4.65 -0.79
CA ARG A 21 24.87 -4.38 -0.58
C ARG A 21 25.58 -5.69 -0.20
N PRO A 22 26.84 -5.86 -0.64
CA PRO A 22 27.63 -7.02 -0.21
C PRO A 22 27.78 -7.02 1.32
N GLY A 23 27.28 -8.07 1.99
CA GLY A 23 27.36 -8.24 3.44
C GLY A 23 26.10 -8.02 4.26
N GLU A 24 24.97 -7.66 3.65
CA GLU A 24 23.67 -7.54 4.32
C GLU A 24 22.87 -8.87 4.25
N GLU A 25 23.45 -9.95 4.76
CA GLU A 25 22.67 -11.11 5.18
C GLU A 25 22.29 -10.86 6.66
N ASP A 26 21.03 -10.44 6.89
CA ASP A 26 20.36 -10.37 8.21
C ASP A 26 20.87 -9.39 9.29
N SER A 27 21.41 -8.22 8.97
CA SER A 27 21.68 -7.18 9.99
C SER A 27 20.74 -5.98 9.85
N GLU A 28 20.24 -5.51 11.00
CA GLU A 28 19.42 -4.31 11.13
C GLU A 28 20.19 -3.11 10.55
N ALA A 29 19.67 -2.53 9.46
CA ALA A 29 20.35 -1.43 8.76
C ALA A 29 19.93 -0.08 9.34
N ASP A 30 20.85 0.58 10.01
CA ASP A 30 20.81 2.02 10.25
C ASP A 30 21.08 2.78 8.93
N ALA A 31 20.18 3.69 8.60
CA ALA A 31 20.23 4.49 7.39
C ALA A 31 21.19 5.67 7.58
N ASP A 32 22.44 5.51 7.25
CA ASP A 32 23.31 6.59 6.72
C ASP A 32 24.70 6.06 6.32
N SER A 33 24.96 5.88 5.03
CA SER A 33 26.35 5.90 4.53
C SER A 33 26.39 5.98 3.01
N SER A 34 27.00 7.01 2.51
CA SER A 34 27.38 7.21 1.12
C SER A 34 28.42 6.18 0.68
N ALA A 35 28.07 5.25 -0.20
CA ALA A 35 28.97 4.27 -0.79
C ALA A 35 28.91 4.24 -2.32
N ASP A 36 30.10 4.16 -2.92
CA ASP A 36 30.50 4.15 -4.31
C ASP A 36 29.77 3.05 -5.16
N PRO A 37 29.22 3.33 -6.36
CA PRO A 37 28.40 2.42 -7.13
C PRO A 37 29.14 1.34 -7.95
N SER A 38 30.39 1.02 -7.65
CA SER A 38 31.22 0.12 -8.47
C SER A 38 31.36 -1.33 -7.98
N SER A 39 30.71 -1.72 -6.88
CA SER A 39 30.67 -3.13 -6.47
C SER A 39 29.43 -3.83 -7.05
N SER A 40 29.60 -5.03 -7.62
CA SER A 40 28.53 -5.88 -8.12
C SER A 40 27.48 -6.14 -7.03
N SER A 41 26.43 -5.31 -7.03
CA SER A 41 25.31 -5.46 -6.11
C SER A 41 24.33 -6.47 -6.66
N ASP A 42 24.02 -7.50 -5.89
CA ASP A 42 22.91 -8.39 -6.19
C ASP A 42 21.61 -7.59 -6.18
N SER A 43 20.73 -7.87 -7.14
CA SER A 43 19.43 -7.22 -7.23
C SER A 43 18.33 -8.21 -6.90
N LEU A 44 17.50 -7.91 -5.91
CA LEU A 44 16.30 -8.68 -5.60
C LEU A 44 15.10 -8.16 -6.37
N ILE A 45 14.36 -9.06 -7.01
CA ILE A 45 13.02 -8.77 -7.51
C ILE A 45 12.02 -9.31 -6.50
N LEU A 46 11.28 -8.42 -5.86
CA LEU A 46 10.28 -8.78 -4.87
C LEU A 46 9.07 -9.41 -5.56
N LEU A 47 8.77 -10.65 -5.23
CA LEU A 47 7.61 -11.37 -5.74
C LEU A 47 6.43 -11.21 -4.78
N ASP A 48 5.22 -11.24 -5.32
CA ASP A 48 3.98 -11.17 -4.55
C ASP A 48 3.75 -12.49 -3.81
N GLU A 49 3.62 -12.43 -2.49
CA GLU A 49 3.50 -13.63 -1.66
C GLU A 49 2.18 -14.38 -1.89
N SER A 50 1.13 -13.71 -2.38
CA SER A 50 -0.13 -14.38 -2.72
C SER A 50 0.01 -15.34 -3.90
N THR A 51 1.00 -15.12 -4.77
CA THR A 51 1.30 -15.93 -5.95
C THR A 51 2.60 -16.72 -5.83
N CYS A 52 3.49 -16.32 -4.95
CA CYS A 52 4.84 -16.87 -4.77
C CYS A 52 5.18 -16.92 -3.27
N ALA A 53 4.42 -17.70 -2.50
CA ALA A 53 4.64 -17.80 -1.05
C ALA A 53 6.05 -18.34 -0.72
N PRO A 54 6.65 -17.92 0.41
CA PRO A 54 7.91 -18.48 0.88
C PRO A 54 7.86 -20.01 0.98
N GLY A 55 8.89 -20.70 0.48
CA GLY A 55 8.95 -22.15 0.46
C GLY A 55 8.19 -22.83 -0.68
N THR A 56 7.53 -22.09 -1.58
CA THR A 56 6.89 -22.67 -2.77
C THR A 56 7.94 -23.36 -3.65
N PRO A 57 7.77 -24.65 -3.99
CA PRO A 57 8.68 -25.34 -4.91
C PRO A 57 8.70 -24.66 -6.28
N VAL A 58 9.88 -24.63 -6.93
CA VAL A 58 10.04 -23.97 -8.25
C VAL A 58 9.05 -24.50 -9.29
N ALA A 59 8.71 -25.78 -9.24
CA ALA A 59 7.74 -26.39 -10.14
C ALA A 59 6.29 -25.88 -9.95
N ALA A 60 5.96 -25.35 -8.78
CA ALA A 60 4.64 -24.80 -8.45
C ALA A 60 4.56 -23.28 -8.66
N LEU A 61 5.67 -22.63 -9.00
CA LEU A 61 5.69 -21.19 -9.28
C LEU A 61 4.99 -20.87 -10.61
N PRO A 62 4.46 -19.65 -10.75
CA PRO A 62 3.95 -19.19 -12.04
C PRO A 62 4.97 -19.37 -13.15
N ALA A 63 4.52 -19.85 -14.32
CA ALA A 63 5.40 -20.19 -15.45
C ALA A 63 6.31 -19.02 -15.88
N ALA A 64 5.90 -17.76 -15.67
CA ALA A 64 6.74 -16.60 -15.97
C ALA A 64 7.94 -16.49 -15.02
N VAL A 65 7.76 -16.82 -13.74
CA VAL A 65 8.84 -16.85 -12.73
C VAL A 65 9.79 -18.01 -13.02
N GLY A 66 9.26 -19.21 -13.28
CA GLY A 66 10.05 -20.37 -13.65
C GLY A 66 10.93 -20.13 -14.89
N ARG A 67 10.36 -19.52 -15.95
CA ARG A 67 11.13 -19.14 -17.15
C ARG A 67 12.22 -18.12 -16.85
N ALA A 68 11.96 -17.14 -16.00
CA ALA A 68 12.95 -16.12 -15.62
C ALA A 68 14.13 -16.75 -14.86
N LEU A 69 13.85 -17.69 -13.93
CA LEU A 69 14.88 -18.43 -13.22
C LEU A 69 15.72 -19.30 -14.16
N SER A 70 15.08 -19.98 -15.12
CA SER A 70 15.78 -20.83 -16.10
C SER A 70 16.58 -20.04 -17.15
N ALA A 71 16.21 -18.79 -17.41
CA ALA A 71 16.88 -17.94 -18.39
C ALA A 71 18.20 -17.34 -17.91
N SER A 72 18.49 -17.41 -16.61
CA SER A 72 19.71 -16.86 -16.02
C SER A 72 20.36 -17.88 -15.10
N SER A 73 21.61 -18.21 -15.35
CA SER A 73 22.39 -19.14 -14.52
C SER A 73 22.71 -18.58 -13.12
N SER A 74 22.63 -17.25 -12.94
CA SER A 74 22.88 -16.60 -11.67
C SER A 74 21.60 -16.28 -10.87
N ALA A 75 20.40 -16.47 -11.48
CA ALA A 75 19.16 -16.22 -10.78
C ALA A 75 18.85 -17.34 -9.78
N ARG A 76 18.51 -16.96 -8.57
CA ARG A 76 18.09 -17.89 -7.51
C ARG A 76 16.86 -17.34 -6.78
N LEU A 77 16.06 -18.25 -6.25
CA LEU A 77 14.96 -17.87 -5.36
C LEU A 77 15.48 -17.81 -3.93
N VAL A 78 15.24 -16.72 -3.26
CA VAL A 78 15.61 -16.50 -1.86
C VAL A 78 14.41 -15.98 -1.08
N THR A 79 14.35 -16.29 0.20
CA THR A 79 13.41 -15.67 1.12
C THR A 79 14.06 -14.40 1.66
N HIS A 80 13.38 -13.27 1.54
CA HIS A 80 13.85 -12.01 2.06
C HIS A 80 12.81 -11.43 3.04
N ARG A 81 13.28 -10.98 4.21
CA ARG A 81 12.43 -10.34 5.22
C ARG A 81 12.20 -8.88 4.82
N LEU A 82 10.93 -8.52 4.69
CA LEU A 82 10.53 -7.17 4.36
C LEU A 82 9.84 -6.53 5.56
N VAL A 83 10.34 -5.38 6.00
CA VAL A 83 9.72 -4.57 7.05
C VAL A 83 8.88 -3.49 6.38
N LEU A 84 7.56 -3.53 6.60
CA LEU A 84 6.63 -2.56 6.03
C LEU A 84 6.33 -1.47 7.05
N GLY A 85 6.68 -0.23 6.70
CA GLY A 85 6.26 0.96 7.42
C GLY A 85 4.86 1.43 7.02
N TYR A 86 4.35 2.46 7.71
CA TYR A 86 3.07 3.07 7.38
C TYR A 86 3.00 3.53 5.92
N ASP A 87 4.08 4.07 5.39
CA ASP A 87 4.14 4.59 4.01
C ASP A 87 4.00 3.52 2.93
N ASP A 88 4.36 2.28 3.25
CA ASP A 88 4.27 1.14 2.33
C ASP A 88 2.87 0.52 2.29
N LEU A 89 1.98 0.93 3.20
CA LEU A 89 0.62 0.43 3.27
C LEU A 89 -0.31 1.21 2.35
N SER A 90 -1.27 0.52 1.75
CA SER A 90 -2.44 1.15 1.13
C SER A 90 -3.34 1.81 2.18
N ALA A 91 -4.27 2.67 1.74
CA ALA A 91 -5.26 3.27 2.65
C ALA A 91 -6.07 2.19 3.39
N GLU A 92 -6.49 1.14 2.69
CA GLU A 92 -7.26 0.03 3.27
C GLU A 92 -6.45 -0.74 4.31
N GLU A 93 -5.19 -1.10 3.99
CA GLU A 93 -4.30 -1.79 4.93
C GLU A 93 -3.97 -0.94 6.16
N ALA A 94 -3.75 0.37 5.97
CA ALA A 94 -3.52 1.29 7.07
C ALA A 94 -4.75 1.39 7.98
N LEU A 95 -5.94 1.54 7.40
CA LEU A 95 -7.20 1.59 8.15
C LEU A 95 -7.49 0.28 8.88
N SER A 96 -7.24 -0.88 8.25
CA SER A 96 -7.45 -2.19 8.90
C SER A 96 -6.59 -2.41 10.14
N ARG A 97 -5.43 -1.74 10.21
CA ARG A 97 -4.53 -1.79 11.38
C ARG A 97 -4.83 -0.75 12.44
N LEU A 98 -5.47 0.35 12.05
CA LEU A 98 -5.75 1.50 12.92
C LEU A 98 -7.15 1.48 13.52
N LEU A 99 -8.09 0.80 12.88
CA LEU A 99 -9.47 0.65 13.38
C LEU A 99 -9.58 -0.57 14.29
N PRO A 100 -10.50 -0.57 15.27
CA PRO A 100 -10.82 -1.75 16.03
C PRO A 100 -11.28 -2.90 15.13
N ALA A 101 -11.03 -4.15 15.57
CA ALA A 101 -11.33 -5.35 14.78
C ALA A 101 -12.82 -5.56 14.46
N ASP A 102 -13.70 -4.97 15.27
CA ASP A 102 -15.16 -4.98 15.14
C ASP A 102 -15.69 -3.86 14.21
N VAL A 103 -14.83 -2.94 13.77
CA VAL A 103 -15.19 -1.85 12.87
C VAL A 103 -14.81 -2.19 11.43
N THR A 104 -15.78 -2.25 10.54
CA THR A 104 -15.55 -2.51 9.13
C THR A 104 -14.74 -1.38 8.48
N VAL A 105 -13.71 -1.71 7.71
CA VAL A 105 -12.94 -0.69 6.98
C VAL A 105 -13.83 -0.05 5.90
N PRO A 106 -14.01 1.28 5.89
CA PRO A 106 -14.77 1.96 4.85
C PRO A 106 -13.96 1.98 3.55
N THR A 107 -14.41 1.22 2.56
CA THR A 107 -13.76 1.13 1.22
C THR A 107 -14.44 1.99 0.17
N GLY A 108 -15.68 2.41 0.41
CA GLY A 108 -16.46 3.21 -0.54
C GLY A 108 -16.35 4.71 -0.26
N PHE A 109 -15.77 5.45 -1.20
CA PHE A 109 -15.83 6.90 -1.25
C PHE A 109 -15.90 7.37 -2.72
N GLU A 110 -16.48 8.53 -2.94
CA GLU A 110 -16.57 9.16 -4.26
C GLU A 110 -15.56 10.31 -4.35
N LEU A 111 -14.88 10.42 -5.49
CA LEU A 111 -13.98 11.54 -5.76
C LEU A 111 -14.67 12.57 -6.64
N ALA A 112 -14.76 13.80 -6.15
CA ALA A 112 -15.17 14.97 -6.91
C ALA A 112 -13.98 15.96 -6.98
N GLY A 113 -13.20 15.89 -8.04
CA GLY A 113 -11.96 16.65 -8.15
C GLY A 113 -10.95 16.24 -7.07
N THR A 114 -10.63 17.13 -6.15
CA THR A 114 -9.72 16.91 -5.02
C THR A 114 -10.44 16.59 -3.71
N ILE A 115 -11.76 16.42 -3.74
CA ILE A 115 -12.59 16.17 -2.56
C ILE A 115 -12.99 14.71 -2.54
N ALA A 116 -12.72 14.01 -1.44
CA ALA A 116 -13.22 12.67 -1.18
C ALA A 116 -14.51 12.75 -0.35
N HIS A 117 -15.59 12.23 -0.90
CA HIS A 117 -16.91 12.19 -0.27
C HIS A 117 -17.11 10.82 0.38
N LEU A 118 -17.21 10.81 1.70
CA LEU A 118 -17.52 9.63 2.49
C LEU A 118 -19.02 9.53 2.78
N ASN A 119 -19.47 8.31 2.96
CA ASN A 119 -20.77 7.98 3.54
C ASN A 119 -20.53 7.00 4.69
N LEU A 120 -20.12 7.55 5.83
CA LEU A 120 -19.72 6.77 6.99
C LEU A 120 -20.96 6.24 7.73
N ARG A 121 -20.88 4.97 8.14
CA ARG A 121 -21.89 4.33 8.98
C ARG A 121 -21.73 4.80 10.44
N PRO A 122 -22.75 4.61 11.31
CA PRO A 122 -22.69 4.99 12.72
C PRO A 122 -21.47 4.40 13.45
N GLU A 123 -21.05 3.17 13.12
CA GLU A 123 -19.88 2.50 13.68
C GLU A 123 -18.56 3.25 13.43
N HIS A 124 -18.49 4.04 12.34
CA HIS A 124 -17.32 4.82 11.98
C HIS A 124 -17.26 6.19 12.69
N ALA A 125 -18.35 6.65 13.29
CA ALA A 125 -18.45 8.00 13.85
C ALA A 125 -17.32 8.34 14.86
N PRO A 126 -16.92 7.43 15.79
CA PRO A 126 -15.82 7.70 16.72
C PRO A 126 -14.45 7.78 16.03
N HIS A 127 -14.36 7.29 14.80
CA HIS A 127 -13.10 7.13 14.05
C HIS A 127 -13.03 8.04 12.81
N LYS A 128 -14.05 8.86 12.54
CA LYS A 128 -14.20 9.64 11.31
C LYS A 128 -12.99 10.51 10.97
N THR A 129 -12.43 11.22 11.94
CA THR A 129 -11.24 12.06 11.74
C THR A 129 -10.00 11.23 11.40
N ARG A 130 -9.83 10.07 12.07
CA ARG A 130 -8.71 9.16 11.76
C ARG A 130 -8.82 8.59 10.36
N ILE A 131 -10.00 8.17 9.95
CA ILE A 131 -10.29 7.68 8.60
C ILE A 131 -9.95 8.76 7.56
N ALA A 132 -10.42 9.98 7.78
CA ALA A 132 -10.18 11.10 6.88
C ALA A 132 -8.68 11.44 6.74
N ARG A 133 -7.93 11.45 7.84
CA ARG A 133 -6.47 11.69 7.80
C ARG A 133 -5.72 10.61 7.03
N VAL A 134 -6.05 9.33 7.22
CA VAL A 134 -5.45 8.25 6.43
C VAL A 134 -5.72 8.41 4.95
N LEU A 135 -6.93 8.83 4.55
CA LEU A 135 -7.25 9.06 3.14
C LEU A 135 -6.44 10.23 2.56
N LEU A 136 -6.28 11.32 3.29
CA LEU A 136 -5.42 12.45 2.88
C LEU A 136 -3.96 12.00 2.68
N ASP A 137 -3.41 11.23 3.63
CA ASP A 137 -2.02 10.78 3.58
C ASP A 137 -1.77 9.81 2.41
N LYS A 138 -2.75 8.94 2.13
CA LYS A 138 -2.59 7.84 1.17
C LYS A 138 -3.04 8.15 -0.24
N LEU A 139 -3.86 9.18 -0.43
CA LEU A 139 -4.41 9.56 -1.73
C LEU A 139 -3.88 10.94 -2.15
N PRO A 140 -2.79 11.00 -2.94
CA PRO A 140 -2.11 12.26 -3.28
C PRO A 140 -2.99 13.28 -4.00
N GLN A 141 -4.05 12.81 -4.66
CA GLN A 141 -5.02 13.67 -5.37
C GLN A 141 -6.07 14.29 -4.44
N VAL A 142 -6.21 13.79 -3.20
CA VAL A 142 -7.21 14.28 -2.24
C VAL A 142 -6.63 15.42 -1.42
N ARG A 143 -7.37 16.52 -1.31
CA ARG A 143 -7.03 17.70 -0.49
C ARG A 143 -8.03 17.96 0.62
N THR A 144 -9.26 17.44 0.46
CA THR A 144 -10.33 17.59 1.45
C THR A 144 -11.12 16.31 1.53
N VAL A 145 -11.47 15.91 2.73
CA VAL A 145 -12.34 14.76 3.00
C VAL A 145 -13.59 15.25 3.71
N VAL A 146 -14.73 14.94 3.12
CA VAL A 146 -16.05 15.29 3.67
C VAL A 146 -16.89 14.04 3.90
N ASN A 147 -17.80 14.11 4.85
CA ASN A 147 -18.76 13.06 5.13
C ASN A 147 -20.19 13.58 4.94
N LYS A 148 -21.03 12.76 4.34
CA LYS A 148 -22.47 13.04 4.29
C LYS A 148 -23.06 12.90 5.68
N VAL A 149 -23.77 13.94 6.14
CA VAL A 149 -24.45 13.96 7.43
C VAL A 149 -25.96 14.03 7.17
N GLY A 150 -26.71 13.12 7.77
CA GLY A 150 -28.16 13.12 7.73
C GLY A 150 -28.79 12.37 6.53
N GLU A 151 -30.08 12.10 6.65
CA GLU A 151 -30.91 11.54 5.59
C GLU A 151 -31.35 12.65 4.61
N THR A 152 -31.59 12.25 3.35
CA THR A 152 -32.15 13.12 2.33
C THR A 152 -33.55 13.64 2.76
N GLY A 153 -33.58 14.76 3.41
CA GLY A 153 -34.83 15.44 3.82
C GLY A 153 -35.04 16.72 3.03
N GLY A 154 -35.85 16.68 2.00
CA GLY A 154 -36.29 17.88 1.30
C GLY A 154 -36.46 17.68 -0.21
N PRO A 155 -37.24 18.55 -0.89
CA PRO A 155 -37.55 18.44 -2.32
C PRO A 155 -36.33 18.61 -3.24
N HIS A 156 -35.20 19.08 -2.73
CA HIS A 156 -33.98 19.37 -3.51
C HIS A 156 -32.80 18.40 -3.30
N ARG A 157 -32.97 17.28 -2.59
CA ARG A 157 -31.94 16.26 -2.38
C ARG A 157 -30.53 16.82 -2.03
N THR A 158 -30.48 17.89 -1.25
CA THR A 158 -29.23 18.43 -0.73
C THR A 158 -28.80 17.65 0.51
N PHE A 159 -27.54 17.23 0.55
CA PHE A 159 -26.95 16.60 1.73
C PHE A 159 -26.15 17.64 2.50
N GLU A 160 -26.27 17.66 3.80
CA GLU A 160 -25.29 18.33 4.65
C GLU A 160 -23.95 17.60 4.57
N MET A 161 -22.88 18.35 4.38
CA MET A 161 -21.52 17.84 4.33
C MET A 161 -20.74 18.36 5.53
N GLU A 162 -20.13 17.44 6.26
CA GLU A 162 -19.19 17.76 7.33
C GLU A 162 -17.77 17.63 6.78
N VAL A 163 -16.94 18.67 6.93
CA VAL A 163 -15.51 18.57 6.62
C VAL A 163 -14.82 17.80 7.74
N LEU A 164 -14.15 16.71 7.40
CA LEU A 164 -13.47 15.85 8.36
C LEU A 164 -11.97 16.11 8.45
N ALA A 165 -11.36 16.49 7.34
CA ALA A 165 -9.93 16.80 7.27
C ALA A 165 -9.59 17.54 5.97
N GLY A 166 -8.54 18.37 5.98
CA GLY A 166 -7.99 19.06 4.82
C GLY A 166 -8.33 20.52 4.71
N GLU A 167 -8.30 21.06 3.50
CA GLU A 167 -8.58 22.47 3.25
C GLU A 167 -10.04 22.81 3.61
N GLY A 168 -10.25 23.77 4.51
CA GLY A 168 -11.57 24.15 5.02
C GLY A 168 -11.92 23.54 6.39
N GLU A 169 -10.97 22.91 7.06
CA GLU A 169 -11.07 22.54 8.47
C GLU A 169 -11.02 23.83 9.30
N GLY A 170 -12.17 24.29 9.80
CA GLY A 170 -12.35 25.49 10.60
C GLY A 170 -13.01 25.19 11.94
#